data_05feb96f96959095dcde758884fe529a
#
_entry.id   05feb96f96959095dcde758884fe529a
#
_cell.length_a   1.000
_cell.length_b   1.000
_cell.length_c   1.000
_cell.angle_alpha   90.00
_cell.angle_beta   90.00
_cell.angle_gamma   90.00
#
_symmetry.space_group_name_H-M   'P 1'
#
loop_
_entity.id
_entity.type
_entity.pdbx_description
1 polymer ?
#
loop_
_entity_poly.entity_id
_entity_poly.type
_entity_poly.pdbx_seq_one_letter_code
_entity_poly.pdbx_strand_id
1 'polypeptide(L)'
;MLYIDFHTHHVPVEQNVVAVVDGRDTWGIHPWSLSPFPSPKGKGGLKPFPVGEGKGEASRFLAIGECGLDALRGPSMDIQERVFLQQVALSEEVRKPLVIHCVKALDRLLQLRREQKPTMPWMFHGFRGKPQQLRSLLDVGFYVSFSFGYNEESLCLCPLERMMLETDDRVAPIAEIYYNVAIKRGLEVEELCRAMAENYQTFFQKTPLPT
;
A
#
# COMPACT_ATOMS: atom_id res chain seq x y z
N MET A 1 -6.25 1.79 23.52
CA MET A 1 -6.66 1.40 22.14
C MET A 1 -5.50 1.73 21.21
N LEU A 2 -5.04 0.78 20.40
CA LEU A 2 -3.95 0.94 19.45
C LEU A 2 -4.53 1.04 18.04
N TYR A 3 -4.15 2.08 17.31
CA TYR A 3 -4.52 2.28 15.91
C TYR A 3 -3.36 1.90 14.99
N ILE A 4 -3.67 1.35 13.82
CA ILE A 4 -2.70 1.04 12.76
C ILE A 4 -2.97 1.96 11.57
N ASP A 5 -1.95 2.68 11.13
CA ASP A 5 -1.94 3.44 9.88
C ASP A 5 -1.07 2.67 8.88
N PHE A 6 -1.70 2.01 7.91
CA PHE A 6 -1.00 1.08 7.01
C PHE A 6 -0.17 1.75 5.93
N HIS A 7 -0.42 3.03 5.67
CA HIS A 7 0.37 3.84 4.75
C HIS A 7 0.17 5.33 5.03
N THR A 8 1.27 6.03 5.24
CA THR A 8 1.25 7.48 5.45
C THR A 8 2.57 8.12 5.02
N HIS A 9 2.51 9.38 4.59
CA HIS A 9 3.70 10.21 4.34
C HIS A 9 4.13 11.03 5.56
N HIS A 10 3.43 10.90 6.68
CA HIS A 10 3.66 11.67 7.90
C HIS A 10 3.98 10.77 9.10
N VAL A 11 4.92 11.20 9.93
CA VAL A 11 5.17 10.52 11.20
C VAL A 11 4.09 10.96 12.20
N PRO A 12 3.27 10.03 12.74
CA PRO A 12 2.24 10.39 13.71
C PRO A 12 2.88 10.92 15.00
N VAL A 13 2.19 11.85 15.63
CA VAL A 13 2.59 12.39 16.94
C VAL A 13 1.90 11.65 18.09
N GLU A 14 0.86 10.90 17.82
CA GLU A 14 0.10 10.14 18.79
C GLU A 14 0.86 8.87 19.22
N GLN A 15 0.97 8.63 20.53
CA GLN A 15 1.72 7.49 21.09
C GLN A 15 1.02 6.14 20.88
N ASN A 16 -0.27 6.15 20.60
CA ASN A 16 -1.10 4.97 20.39
C ASN A 16 -1.36 4.66 18.90
N VAL A 17 -0.47 5.11 18.01
CA VAL A 17 -0.52 4.83 16.57
C VAL A 17 0.74 4.08 16.16
N VAL A 18 0.55 2.96 15.50
CA VAL A 18 1.61 2.27 14.73
C VAL A 18 1.41 2.63 13.27
N ALA A 19 2.33 3.39 12.70
CA ALA A 19 2.25 3.84 11.31
C ALA A 19 3.35 3.24 10.45
N VAL A 20 2.99 2.86 9.23
CA VAL A 20 3.91 2.48 8.15
C VAL A 20 4.17 3.72 7.30
N VAL A 21 5.29 4.38 7.56
CA VAL A 21 5.64 5.64 6.93
C VAL A 21 6.43 5.40 5.64
N ASP A 22 5.96 5.97 4.53
CA ASP A 22 6.63 5.84 3.25
C ASP A 22 8.05 6.43 3.29
N GLY A 23 8.99 5.74 2.64
CA GLY A 23 10.42 6.11 2.65
C GLY A 23 11.16 5.85 3.97
N ARG A 24 10.45 5.58 5.09
CA ARG A 24 11.03 5.13 6.37
C ARG A 24 10.85 3.62 6.57
N ASP A 25 9.63 3.14 6.41
CA ASP A 25 9.24 1.75 6.68
C ASP A 25 8.98 0.97 5.38
N THR A 26 8.84 1.65 4.26
CA THR A 26 8.74 1.10 2.91
C THR A 26 9.90 1.58 2.03
N TRP A 27 10.24 0.77 1.02
CA TRP A 27 11.24 1.09 0.03
C TRP A 27 10.75 0.75 -1.36
N GLY A 28 10.68 1.74 -2.23
CA GLY A 28 10.17 1.55 -3.58
C GLY A 28 10.49 2.72 -4.52
N ILE A 29 10.07 2.56 -5.76
CA ILE A 29 10.12 3.61 -6.78
C ILE A 29 8.71 3.90 -7.23
N HIS A 30 8.18 5.04 -6.77
CA HIS A 30 6.88 5.51 -7.15
C HIS A 30 6.81 5.81 -8.67
N PRO A 31 5.70 5.52 -9.38
CA PRO A 31 5.58 5.75 -10.82
C PRO A 31 5.84 7.21 -11.23
N TRP A 32 5.58 8.18 -10.38
CA TRP A 32 5.87 9.60 -10.67
C TRP A 32 7.35 9.95 -10.59
N SER A 33 8.14 9.20 -9.84
CA SER A 33 9.59 9.42 -9.69
C SER A 33 10.40 8.94 -10.88
N LEU A 34 9.78 8.24 -11.81
CA LEU A 34 10.37 7.71 -13.04
C LEU A 34 10.43 8.79 -14.13
N SER A 35 11.07 9.93 -13.87
CA SER A 35 11.24 10.95 -14.90
C SER A 35 12.27 10.50 -15.95
N PRO A 36 11.97 10.54 -17.26
CA PRO A 36 12.93 10.28 -18.33
C PRO A 36 13.98 11.41 -18.47
N PHE A 37 13.77 12.54 -17.79
CA PHE A 37 14.68 13.69 -17.82
C PHE A 37 15.35 13.87 -16.47
N PRO A 38 16.68 14.07 -16.41
CA PRO A 38 17.33 14.47 -15.17
C PRO A 38 16.70 15.79 -14.69
N SER A 39 16.19 15.80 -13.44
CA SER A 39 15.69 17.03 -12.85
C SER A 39 16.79 18.11 -12.89
N PRO A 40 16.48 19.35 -13.31
CA PRO A 40 17.45 20.45 -13.33
C PRO A 40 18.09 20.76 -11.96
N LYS A 41 17.61 20.15 -10.89
CA LYS A 41 18.09 20.35 -9.50
C LYS A 41 18.72 19.10 -8.87
N GLY A 42 19.20 18.12 -9.63
CA GLY A 42 20.10 17.07 -9.11
C GLY A 42 19.53 16.12 -8.06
N LYS A 43 18.22 16.09 -7.84
CA LYS A 43 17.56 15.22 -6.85
C LYS A 43 16.53 14.28 -7.46
N GLY A 44 16.79 13.69 -8.61
CA GLY A 44 15.82 12.81 -9.29
C GLY A 44 16.45 12.00 -10.41
N GLY A 45 17.67 11.56 -10.26
CA GLY A 45 18.20 10.49 -11.10
C GLY A 45 17.56 9.18 -10.64
N LEU A 46 17.07 8.35 -11.57
CA LEU A 46 16.84 6.94 -11.33
C LEU A 46 18.04 6.43 -10.52
N LYS A 47 17.87 6.24 -9.22
CA LYS A 47 18.81 5.39 -8.50
C LYS A 47 18.69 4.05 -9.22
N PRO A 48 19.77 3.50 -9.79
CA PRO A 48 19.67 2.20 -10.41
C PRO A 48 19.05 1.25 -9.40
N PHE A 49 18.10 0.46 -9.86
CA PHE A 49 17.58 -0.64 -9.07
C PHE A 49 18.81 -1.36 -8.52
N PRO A 50 18.98 -1.52 -7.22
CA PRO A 50 20.18 -2.12 -6.66
C PRO A 50 20.19 -3.61 -7.02
N VAL A 51 20.71 -3.91 -8.21
CA VAL A 51 20.98 -5.27 -8.64
C VAL A 51 22.22 -5.71 -7.84
N GLY A 52 22.00 -6.54 -6.84
CA GLY A 52 23.06 -7.15 -6.03
C GLY A 52 23.29 -6.52 -4.65
N GLU A 53 23.47 -5.21 -4.51
CA GLU A 53 23.76 -4.56 -3.22
C GLU A 53 22.48 -4.08 -2.48
N GLY A 54 21.39 -3.81 -3.19
CA GLY A 54 20.15 -3.31 -2.62
C GLY A 54 19.29 -4.33 -1.89
N LYS A 55 19.58 -5.63 -2.02
CA LYS A 55 18.86 -6.70 -1.29
C LYS A 55 19.01 -6.53 0.23
N GLY A 56 20.22 -6.23 0.69
CA GLY A 56 20.48 -6.02 2.11
C GLY A 56 19.78 -4.78 2.66
N GLU A 57 19.61 -3.74 1.85
CA GLU A 57 18.88 -2.54 2.21
C GLU A 57 17.36 -2.80 2.21
N ALA A 58 16.81 -3.36 1.13
CA ALA A 58 15.38 -3.66 1.00
C ALA A 58 14.86 -4.60 2.10
N SER A 59 15.69 -5.53 2.60
CA SER A 59 15.31 -6.45 3.66
C SER A 59 15.03 -5.78 5.01
N ARG A 60 15.52 -4.56 5.24
CA ARG A 60 15.30 -3.79 6.47
C ARG A 60 13.90 -3.17 6.55
N PHE A 61 13.26 -2.95 5.42
CA PHE A 61 11.93 -2.34 5.35
C PHE A 61 10.83 -3.36 5.63
N LEU A 62 9.65 -2.86 5.98
CA LEU A 62 8.46 -3.69 6.20
C LEU A 62 7.85 -4.18 4.88
N ALA A 63 7.86 -3.33 3.86
CA ALA A 63 7.31 -3.60 2.54
C ALA A 63 8.15 -2.98 1.43
N ILE A 64 7.94 -3.45 0.20
CA ILE A 64 8.37 -2.77 -1.02
C ILE A 64 7.24 -1.84 -1.46
N GLY A 65 7.53 -0.59 -1.65
CA GLY A 65 6.56 0.47 -2.02
C GLY A 65 7.02 1.85 -1.52
N GLU A 66 6.33 2.86 -1.92
CA GLU A 66 5.18 2.89 -2.80
C GLU A 66 5.61 2.62 -4.25
N CYS A 67 4.97 1.68 -4.93
CA CYS A 67 5.27 1.28 -6.29
C CYS A 67 3.97 1.08 -7.09
N GLY A 68 4.03 0.98 -8.41
CA GLY A 68 2.81 0.69 -9.18
C GLY A 68 2.69 1.41 -10.50
N LEU A 69 1.44 1.78 -10.86
CA LEU A 69 1.06 2.29 -12.17
C LEU A 69 0.15 3.52 -12.06
N ASP A 70 0.48 4.57 -12.80
CA ASP A 70 -0.37 5.77 -12.91
C ASP A 70 -0.51 6.18 -14.39
N ALA A 71 -1.72 6.02 -14.94
CA ALA A 71 -2.00 6.39 -16.33
C ALA A 71 -2.16 7.90 -16.54
N LEU A 72 -2.17 8.71 -15.47
CA LEU A 72 -2.33 10.16 -15.54
C LEU A 72 -1.01 10.90 -15.33
N ARG A 73 -0.02 10.26 -14.69
CA ARG A 73 1.25 10.89 -14.27
C ARG A 73 2.43 9.94 -14.47
N GLY A 74 3.63 10.52 -14.52
CA GLY A 74 4.86 9.77 -14.72
C GLY A 74 5.20 9.55 -16.20
N PRO A 75 6.17 8.68 -16.52
CA PRO A 75 6.53 8.32 -17.88
C PRO A 75 5.49 7.40 -18.54
N SER A 76 5.78 6.91 -19.76
CA SER A 76 4.90 5.95 -20.43
C SER A 76 4.65 4.70 -19.60
N MET A 77 3.48 4.09 -19.80
CA MET A 77 3.08 2.88 -19.07
C MET A 77 4.10 1.74 -19.22
N ASP A 78 4.75 1.59 -20.38
CA ASP A 78 5.77 0.57 -20.60
C ASP A 78 6.98 0.73 -19.66
N ILE A 79 7.37 1.97 -19.36
CA ILE A 79 8.45 2.27 -18.42
C ILE A 79 7.98 1.98 -16.99
N GLN A 80 6.80 2.45 -16.62
CA GLN A 80 6.24 2.21 -15.29
C GLN A 80 6.09 0.71 -15.02
N GLU A 81 5.54 -0.03 -15.97
CA GLU A 81 5.33 -1.47 -15.85
C GLU A 81 6.67 -2.23 -15.69
N ARG A 82 7.67 -1.89 -16.48
CA ARG A 82 9.00 -2.50 -16.37
C ARG A 82 9.60 -2.32 -14.98
N VAL A 83 9.49 -1.11 -14.42
CA VAL A 83 9.99 -0.82 -13.08
C VAL A 83 9.14 -1.47 -11.99
N PHE A 84 7.84 -1.51 -12.17
CA PHE A 84 6.93 -2.21 -11.26
C PHE A 84 7.26 -3.71 -11.21
N LEU A 85 7.46 -4.36 -12.35
CA LEU A 85 7.82 -5.78 -12.40
C LEU A 85 9.18 -6.09 -11.74
N GLN A 86 10.14 -5.17 -11.81
CA GLN A 86 11.38 -5.31 -11.07
C GLN A 86 11.14 -5.25 -9.55
N GLN A 87 10.22 -4.40 -9.09
CA GLN A 87 9.85 -4.32 -7.68
C GLN A 87 9.04 -5.54 -7.22
N VAL A 88 8.21 -6.11 -8.09
CA VAL A 88 7.56 -7.40 -7.86
C VAL A 88 8.60 -8.50 -7.65
N ALA A 89 9.59 -8.60 -8.53
CA ALA A 89 10.66 -9.59 -8.40
C ALA A 89 11.48 -9.40 -7.12
N LEU A 90 11.78 -8.15 -6.77
CA LEU A 90 12.47 -7.84 -5.51
C LEU A 90 11.64 -8.24 -4.28
N SER A 91 10.34 -7.93 -4.29
CA SER A 91 9.39 -8.30 -3.22
C SER A 91 9.43 -9.80 -2.93
N GLU A 92 9.38 -10.63 -3.99
CA GLU A 92 9.48 -12.08 -3.88
C GLU A 92 10.84 -12.52 -3.30
N GLU A 93 11.92 -11.91 -3.77
CA GLU A 93 13.28 -12.25 -3.36
C GLU A 93 13.56 -11.91 -1.89
N VAL A 94 13.15 -10.70 -1.43
CA VAL A 94 13.35 -10.28 -0.04
C VAL A 94 12.20 -10.69 0.88
N ARG A 95 11.18 -11.37 0.34
CA ARG A 95 9.98 -11.86 1.04
C ARG A 95 9.25 -10.74 1.79
N LYS A 96 8.97 -9.65 1.09
CA LYS A 96 8.24 -8.47 1.63
C LYS A 96 6.99 -8.21 0.80
N PRO A 97 5.88 -7.79 1.43
CA PRO A 97 4.66 -7.42 0.72
C PRO A 97 4.86 -6.17 -0.14
N LEU A 98 3.91 -5.92 -1.06
CA LEU A 98 3.89 -4.70 -1.87
C LEU A 98 2.81 -3.72 -1.41
N VAL A 99 3.18 -2.43 -1.32
CA VAL A 99 2.26 -1.30 -1.21
C VAL A 99 2.15 -0.65 -2.59
N ILE A 100 0.93 -0.67 -3.17
CA ILE A 100 0.73 -0.41 -4.59
C ILE A 100 -0.14 0.81 -4.84
N HIS A 101 0.46 1.79 -5.51
CA HIS A 101 -0.21 2.92 -6.13
C HIS A 101 -0.83 2.51 -7.47
N CYS A 102 -2.12 2.80 -7.68
CA CYS A 102 -2.74 2.53 -8.96
C CYS A 102 -3.81 3.55 -9.34
N VAL A 103 -3.50 4.37 -10.35
CA VAL A 103 -4.42 5.38 -10.87
C VAL A 103 -4.75 5.10 -12.33
N LYS A 104 -6.04 4.86 -12.62
CA LYS A 104 -6.58 4.59 -13.98
C LYS A 104 -5.88 3.44 -14.73
N ALA A 105 -5.26 2.51 -14.00
CA ALA A 105 -4.51 1.37 -14.56
C ALA A 105 -4.93 0.02 -13.93
N LEU A 106 -6.13 -0.05 -13.32
CA LEU A 106 -6.59 -1.22 -12.57
C LEU A 106 -6.59 -2.51 -13.41
N ASP A 107 -7.12 -2.47 -14.63
CA ASP A 107 -7.22 -3.68 -15.47
C ASP A 107 -5.83 -4.26 -15.78
N ARG A 108 -4.85 -3.37 -16.06
CA ARG A 108 -3.46 -3.80 -16.28
C ARG A 108 -2.83 -4.36 -15.00
N LEU A 109 -3.06 -3.72 -13.85
CA LEU A 109 -2.58 -4.21 -12.55
C LEU A 109 -3.13 -5.62 -12.25
N LEU A 110 -4.42 -5.84 -12.46
CA LEU A 110 -5.07 -7.14 -12.28
C LEU A 110 -4.51 -8.21 -13.24
N GLN A 111 -4.23 -7.83 -14.48
CA GLN A 111 -3.60 -8.71 -15.46
C GLN A 111 -2.19 -9.10 -15.00
N LEU A 112 -1.36 -8.14 -14.59
CA LEU A 112 0.00 -8.38 -14.05
C LEU A 112 -0.03 -9.31 -12.82
N ARG A 113 -1.00 -9.10 -11.90
CA ARG A 113 -1.16 -9.99 -10.73
C ARG A 113 -1.40 -11.44 -11.15
N ARG A 114 -2.24 -11.67 -12.17
CA ARG A 114 -2.51 -13.02 -12.70
C ARG A 114 -1.31 -13.62 -13.44
N GLU A 115 -0.59 -12.81 -14.20
CA GLU A 115 0.59 -13.23 -14.97
C GLU A 115 1.76 -13.60 -14.05
N GLN A 116 2.06 -12.76 -13.06
CA GLN A 116 3.20 -12.93 -12.16
C GLN A 116 2.97 -14.00 -11.10
N LYS A 117 1.72 -14.25 -10.68
CA LYS A 117 1.33 -15.21 -9.64
C LYS A 117 2.20 -15.07 -8.38
N PRO A 118 2.37 -13.86 -7.83
CA PRO A 118 3.28 -13.63 -6.73
C PRO A 118 2.84 -14.37 -5.46
N THR A 119 3.81 -14.76 -4.63
CA THR A 119 3.58 -15.39 -3.33
C THR A 119 3.45 -14.35 -2.21
N MET A 120 4.10 -13.19 -2.38
CA MET A 120 4.00 -12.11 -1.41
C MET A 120 2.68 -11.35 -1.55
N PRO A 121 2.08 -10.91 -0.43
CA PRO A 121 0.83 -10.17 -0.45
C PRO A 121 0.98 -8.79 -1.10
N TRP A 122 -0.07 -8.35 -1.77
CA TRP A 122 -0.19 -7.04 -2.41
C TRP A 122 -1.30 -6.24 -1.76
N MET A 123 -1.04 -4.98 -1.41
CA MET A 123 -2.01 -4.01 -0.94
C MET A 123 -2.24 -2.94 -2.00
N PHE A 124 -3.49 -2.80 -2.43
CA PHE A 124 -3.92 -1.63 -3.20
C PHE A 124 -4.21 -0.50 -2.21
N HIS A 125 -3.33 0.52 -2.16
CA HIS A 125 -3.53 1.63 -1.24
C HIS A 125 -4.48 2.70 -1.81
N GLY A 126 -5.11 3.49 -0.95
CA GLY A 126 -5.94 4.63 -1.33
C GLY A 126 -7.18 4.28 -2.15
N PHE A 127 -7.81 3.13 -1.93
CA PHE A 127 -8.92 2.66 -2.77
C PHE A 127 -10.17 3.53 -2.63
N ARG A 128 -10.66 4.02 -3.80
CA ARG A 128 -11.89 4.83 -3.92
C ARG A 128 -12.84 4.28 -4.98
N GLY A 129 -12.56 3.09 -5.47
CA GLY A 129 -13.27 2.46 -6.58
C GLY A 129 -14.67 1.95 -6.21
N LYS A 130 -15.42 1.53 -7.22
CA LYS A 130 -16.77 0.94 -7.06
C LYS A 130 -16.68 -0.52 -6.62
N PRO A 131 -17.80 -1.12 -6.11
CA PRO A 131 -17.85 -2.51 -5.67
C PRO A 131 -17.34 -3.54 -6.67
N GLN A 132 -17.56 -3.33 -7.97
CA GLN A 132 -17.07 -4.26 -9.00
C GLN A 132 -15.54 -4.28 -9.06
N GLN A 133 -14.90 -3.11 -8.90
CA GLN A 133 -13.44 -2.98 -8.86
C GLN A 133 -12.87 -3.62 -7.59
N LEU A 134 -13.54 -3.40 -6.45
CA LEU A 134 -13.20 -4.07 -5.20
C LEU A 134 -13.21 -5.60 -5.35
N ARG A 135 -14.31 -6.16 -5.86
CA ARG A 135 -14.44 -7.61 -6.09
C ARG A 135 -13.30 -8.13 -6.96
N SER A 136 -13.00 -7.44 -8.07
CA SER A 136 -11.91 -7.85 -8.97
C SER A 136 -10.53 -7.88 -8.27
N LEU A 137 -10.27 -6.98 -7.32
CA LEU A 137 -9.06 -7.00 -6.50
C LEU A 137 -9.06 -8.17 -5.51
N LEU A 138 -10.17 -8.36 -4.80
CA LEU A 138 -10.32 -9.44 -3.81
C LEU A 138 -10.21 -10.82 -4.46
N ASP A 139 -10.80 -11.02 -5.65
CA ASP A 139 -10.77 -12.28 -6.41
C ASP A 139 -9.34 -12.73 -6.77
N VAL A 140 -8.40 -11.80 -6.89
CA VAL A 140 -6.98 -12.11 -7.13
C VAL A 140 -6.10 -11.95 -5.90
N GLY A 141 -6.71 -11.79 -4.71
CA GLY A 141 -6.05 -11.88 -3.42
C GLY A 141 -5.36 -10.61 -2.94
N PHE A 142 -5.81 -9.42 -3.37
CA PHE A 142 -5.33 -8.16 -2.81
C PHE A 142 -5.86 -7.93 -1.39
N TYR A 143 -5.06 -7.22 -0.61
CA TYR A 143 -5.52 -6.38 0.48
C TYR A 143 -5.89 -5.00 -0.07
N VAL A 144 -6.85 -4.33 0.55
CA VAL A 144 -7.35 -3.03 0.08
C VAL A 144 -7.37 -2.04 1.22
N SER A 145 -6.69 -0.92 1.03
CA SER A 145 -6.63 0.14 2.03
C SER A 145 -7.59 1.27 1.71
N PHE A 146 -8.26 1.78 2.73
CA PHE A 146 -9.20 2.89 2.66
C PHE A 146 -8.67 4.08 3.44
N SER A 147 -8.65 5.23 2.77
CA SER A 147 -8.36 6.53 3.33
C SER A 147 -9.63 7.40 3.34
N PHE A 148 -9.49 8.69 3.56
CA PHE A 148 -10.59 9.64 3.41
C PHE A 148 -11.14 9.64 1.98
N GLY A 149 -12.46 9.79 1.81
CA GLY A 149 -13.13 9.87 0.50
C GLY A 149 -13.32 8.50 -0.20
N TYR A 150 -13.39 7.44 0.58
CA TYR A 150 -13.71 6.09 0.09
C TYR A 150 -15.12 6.01 -0.51
N ASN A 151 -15.35 5.01 -1.36
CA ASN A 151 -16.69 4.60 -1.76
C ASN A 151 -17.33 3.79 -0.65
N GLU A 152 -18.46 4.28 -0.08
CA GLU A 152 -19.10 3.67 1.11
C GLU A 152 -19.58 2.25 0.86
N GLU A 153 -20.18 1.97 -0.31
CA GLU A 153 -20.63 0.62 -0.65
C GLU A 153 -19.44 -0.35 -0.73
N SER A 154 -18.34 0.08 -1.33
CA SER A 154 -17.12 -0.72 -1.38
C SER A 154 -16.54 -0.97 0.01
N LEU A 155 -16.51 0.06 0.86
CA LEU A 155 -16.07 -0.09 2.26
C LEU A 155 -16.91 -1.13 2.99
N CYS A 156 -18.24 -1.07 2.86
CA CYS A 156 -19.15 -2.00 3.50
C CYS A 156 -19.02 -3.45 3.00
N LEU A 157 -18.67 -3.64 1.75
CA LEU A 157 -18.51 -4.95 1.12
C LEU A 157 -17.10 -5.56 1.30
N CYS A 158 -16.11 -4.77 1.70
CA CYS A 158 -14.76 -5.28 1.90
C CYS A 158 -14.71 -6.21 3.13
N PRO A 159 -14.24 -7.47 2.99
CA PRO A 159 -14.03 -8.33 4.15
C PRO A 159 -13.03 -7.69 5.14
N LEU A 160 -13.30 -7.80 6.45
CA LEU A 160 -12.43 -7.21 7.47
C LEU A 160 -10.99 -7.72 7.38
N GLU A 161 -10.83 -9.00 7.09
CA GLU A 161 -9.52 -9.66 6.94
C GLU A 161 -8.75 -9.25 5.68
N ARG A 162 -9.34 -8.44 4.82
CA ARG A 162 -8.72 -7.87 3.60
C ARG A 162 -8.68 -6.34 3.62
N MET A 163 -9.26 -5.76 4.66
CA MET A 163 -9.35 -4.31 4.83
C MET A 163 -8.11 -3.77 5.53
N MET A 164 -7.69 -2.59 5.13
CA MET A 164 -6.68 -1.78 5.80
C MET A 164 -7.14 -0.33 5.85
N LEU A 165 -6.63 0.45 6.79
CA LEU A 165 -6.96 1.86 6.95
C LEU A 165 -5.68 2.68 6.95
N GLU A 166 -5.72 3.87 6.33
CA GLU A 166 -4.55 4.72 6.15
C GLU A 166 -4.89 6.20 6.09
N THR A 167 -3.94 7.06 6.40
CA THR A 167 -4.08 8.51 6.22
C THR A 167 -3.54 8.99 4.87
N ASP A 168 -2.60 8.28 4.26
CA ASP A 168 -1.92 8.62 3.01
C ASP A 168 -1.17 9.98 3.12
N ASP A 169 -1.50 10.95 2.29
CA ASP A 169 -0.91 12.29 2.27
C ASP A 169 -1.61 13.29 3.23
N ARG A 170 -2.65 12.85 3.94
CA ARG A 170 -3.41 13.72 4.86
C ARG A 170 -2.78 13.82 6.24
N VAL A 171 -2.60 15.05 6.69
CA VAL A 171 -2.28 15.35 8.08
C VAL A 171 -3.57 15.35 8.90
N ALA A 172 -4.01 14.16 9.33
CA ALA A 172 -5.21 13.98 10.16
C ALA A 172 -5.01 12.78 11.09
N PRO A 173 -5.64 12.77 12.27
CA PRO A 173 -5.60 11.60 13.15
C PRO A 173 -6.20 10.37 12.46
N ILE A 174 -5.48 9.27 12.41
CA ILE A 174 -6.00 8.00 11.85
C ILE A 174 -7.26 7.54 12.59
N ALA A 175 -7.41 7.88 13.87
CA ALA A 175 -8.59 7.59 14.68
C ALA A 175 -9.89 8.08 14.03
N GLU A 176 -9.89 9.20 13.30
CA GLU A 176 -11.08 9.70 12.61
C GLU A 176 -11.57 8.70 11.55
N ILE A 177 -10.66 8.05 10.82
CA ILE A 177 -11.02 7.02 9.83
C ILE A 177 -11.62 5.81 10.56
N TYR A 178 -11.02 5.36 11.66
CA TYR A 178 -11.53 4.23 12.44
C TYR A 178 -12.94 4.49 12.95
N TYR A 179 -13.22 5.65 13.54
CA TYR A 179 -14.57 6.01 14.01
C TYR A 179 -15.57 6.04 12.86
N ASN A 180 -15.22 6.68 11.73
CA ASN A 180 -16.09 6.75 10.57
C ASN A 180 -16.40 5.36 9.99
N VAL A 181 -15.37 4.51 9.87
CA VAL A 181 -15.51 3.14 9.34
C VAL A 181 -16.33 2.28 10.29
N ALA A 182 -16.07 2.35 11.59
CA ALA A 182 -16.83 1.61 12.60
C ALA A 182 -18.33 1.95 12.54
N ILE A 183 -18.68 3.24 12.51
CA ILE A 183 -20.07 3.69 12.36
C ILE A 183 -20.69 3.14 11.06
N LYS A 184 -20.00 3.25 9.92
CA LYS A 184 -20.51 2.80 8.62
C LYS A 184 -20.69 1.29 8.53
N ARG A 185 -19.84 0.54 9.23
CA ARG A 185 -19.87 -0.92 9.27
C ARG A 185 -20.77 -1.48 10.39
N GLY A 186 -21.25 -0.63 11.30
CA GLY A 186 -21.99 -1.07 12.49
C GLY A 186 -21.15 -1.92 13.44
N LEU A 187 -19.87 -1.56 13.60
CA LEU A 187 -18.89 -2.25 14.44
C LEU A 187 -18.51 -1.37 15.64
N GLU A 188 -18.06 -2.00 16.71
CA GLU A 188 -17.35 -1.28 17.76
C GLU A 188 -15.92 -0.94 17.29
N VAL A 189 -15.40 0.22 17.69
CA VAL A 189 -14.06 0.68 17.29
C VAL A 189 -12.97 -0.31 17.74
N GLU A 190 -13.16 -0.91 18.93
CA GLU A 190 -12.26 -1.93 19.48
C GLU A 190 -12.19 -3.19 18.61
N GLU A 191 -13.31 -3.61 18.03
CA GLU A 191 -13.39 -4.74 17.10
C GLU A 191 -12.59 -4.42 15.82
N LEU A 192 -12.79 -3.22 15.27
CA LEU A 192 -12.07 -2.76 14.11
C LEU A 192 -10.55 -2.67 14.39
N CYS A 193 -10.15 -2.15 15.56
CA CYS A 193 -8.74 -2.10 15.96
C CYS A 193 -8.12 -3.50 16.04
N ARG A 194 -8.82 -4.49 16.58
CA ARG A 194 -8.35 -5.89 16.63
C ARG A 194 -8.15 -6.45 15.22
N ALA A 195 -9.14 -6.28 14.33
CA ALA A 195 -9.06 -6.75 12.96
C ALA A 195 -7.88 -6.11 12.20
N MET A 196 -7.66 -4.82 12.38
CA MET A 196 -6.52 -4.12 11.76
C MET A 196 -5.17 -4.60 12.33
N ALA A 197 -5.09 -4.88 13.63
CA ALA A 197 -3.88 -5.44 14.23
C ALA A 197 -3.57 -6.85 13.69
N GLU A 198 -4.56 -7.70 13.51
CA GLU A 198 -4.42 -9.02 12.89
C GLU A 198 -3.98 -8.92 11.43
N ASN A 199 -4.57 -8.00 10.66
CA ASN A 199 -4.18 -7.75 9.28
C ASN A 199 -2.75 -7.24 9.18
N TYR A 200 -2.31 -6.36 10.09
CA TYR A 200 -0.92 -5.90 10.13
C TYR A 200 0.06 -7.05 10.33
N GLN A 201 -0.20 -7.91 11.31
CA GLN A 201 0.65 -9.08 11.58
C GLN A 201 0.72 -10.02 10.38
N THR A 202 -0.45 -10.32 9.79
CA THR A 202 -0.56 -11.22 8.65
C THR A 202 0.13 -10.65 7.41
N PHE A 203 -0.12 -9.40 7.08
CA PHE A 203 0.40 -8.76 5.88
C PHE A 203 1.92 -8.57 5.94
N PHE A 204 2.42 -8.02 7.04
CA PHE A 204 3.86 -7.77 7.21
C PHE A 204 4.62 -8.96 7.79
N GLN A 205 3.96 -10.10 8.06
CA GLN A 205 4.55 -11.31 8.67
C GLN A 205 5.31 -10.97 9.97
N LYS A 206 4.68 -10.17 10.83
CA LYS A 206 5.28 -9.67 12.08
C LYS A 206 4.80 -10.43 13.31
N THR A 207 5.65 -10.41 14.33
CA THR A 207 5.28 -10.83 15.69
C THR A 207 4.11 -9.97 16.20
N PRO A 208 3.25 -10.48 17.11
CA PRO A 208 2.18 -9.71 17.71
C PRO A 208 2.62 -8.31 18.16
N LEU A 209 1.78 -7.32 17.88
CA LEU A 209 1.96 -5.97 18.39
C LEU A 209 1.87 -5.99 19.93
N PRO A 210 2.58 -5.13 20.66
CA PRO A 210 2.39 -5.01 22.09
C PRO A 210 0.95 -4.63 22.39
N THR A 211 0.31 -5.37 23.30
CA THR A 211 -1.05 -5.12 23.80
C THR A 211 -1.10 -3.87 24.65
#